data_b87263a88b8f282adf59ad6735c69fee
#
_entry.id   b87263a88b8f282adf59ad6735c69fee
#
_cell.length_a   1.000
_cell.length_b   1.000
_cell.length_c   1.000
_cell.angle_alpha   90.00
_cell.angle_beta   90.00
_cell.angle_gamma   90.00
#
_symmetry.space_group_name_H-M   'P 1'
#
loop_
_entity.id
_entity.type
_entity.pdbx_description
1 polymer ?
#
loop_
_entity_poly.entity_id
_entity_poly.type
_entity_poly.pdbx_seq_one_letter_code
_entity_poly.pdbx_strand_id
1 'polypeptide(L)'
;MAKIGYIGLGLMGAPMARNLMKAGNELVVHNRSQEIVQALVREGATAAHSPQDVAEQVEVIFTNLPDSPDVEKVALGENGIIEGAHDGLIFIDNSTIKPETARSIAEKFAEIGVRSLDAPVSGGDIGAKAGTLTIMVGGDKGAYEQVLPLLEVIGKTITYIGDSGAGQIAKA
;
A
#
# COMPACT_ATOMS: atom_id res chain seq x y z
N MET A 1 2.62 1.29 -17.29
CA MET A 1 1.48 0.57 -16.71
C MET A 1 1.97 -0.54 -15.82
N ALA A 2 1.47 -0.61 -14.60
CA ALA A 2 1.84 -1.64 -13.63
C ALA A 2 0.60 -2.39 -13.15
N LYS A 3 0.80 -3.61 -12.63
CA LYS A 3 -0.26 -4.37 -11.98
C LYS A 3 -0.09 -4.19 -10.47
N ILE A 4 -1.06 -3.56 -9.86
CA ILE A 4 -0.97 -3.04 -8.50
C ILE A 4 -2.05 -3.64 -7.62
N GLY A 5 -1.68 -4.07 -6.43
CA GLY A 5 -2.64 -4.49 -5.41
C GLY A 5 -2.99 -3.34 -4.49
N TYR A 6 -4.23 -3.26 -4.07
CA TYR A 6 -4.64 -2.32 -3.03
C TYR A 6 -5.56 -3.02 -2.02
N ILE A 7 -5.13 -3.06 -0.79
CA ILE A 7 -5.86 -3.68 0.32
C ILE A 7 -6.24 -2.59 1.32
N GLY A 8 -7.52 -2.56 1.66
CA GLY A 8 -8.06 -1.52 2.53
C GLY A 8 -8.67 -0.38 1.71
N LEU A 9 -9.96 -0.47 1.47
CA LEU A 9 -10.69 0.41 0.56
C LEU A 9 -11.68 1.30 1.33
N GLY A 10 -11.22 1.89 2.41
CA GLY A 10 -12.00 2.85 3.20
C GLY A 10 -11.99 4.25 2.56
N LEU A 11 -12.25 5.27 3.38
CA LEU A 11 -12.35 6.66 2.91
C LEU A 11 -11.09 7.14 2.20
N MET A 12 -9.92 6.64 2.62
CA MET A 12 -8.64 7.02 2.01
C MET A 12 -8.24 6.05 0.89
N GLY A 13 -8.34 4.75 1.14
CA GLY A 13 -7.84 3.73 0.21
C GLY A 13 -8.61 3.65 -1.09
N ALA A 14 -9.94 3.73 -1.05
CA ALA A 14 -10.74 3.63 -2.27
C ALA A 14 -10.43 4.75 -3.27
N PRO A 15 -10.39 6.04 -2.87
CA PRO A 15 -10.03 7.08 -3.83
C PRO A 15 -8.59 6.97 -4.32
N MET A 16 -7.67 6.50 -3.49
CA MET A 16 -6.28 6.29 -3.92
C MET A 16 -6.21 5.19 -4.98
N ALA A 17 -6.91 4.07 -4.75
CA ALA A 17 -6.98 2.98 -5.73
C ALA A 17 -7.60 3.46 -7.05
N ARG A 18 -8.66 4.26 -6.98
CA ARG A 18 -9.30 4.83 -8.17
C ARG A 18 -8.34 5.72 -8.97
N ASN A 19 -7.56 6.53 -8.28
CA ASN A 19 -6.59 7.40 -8.96
C ASN A 19 -5.50 6.60 -9.66
N LEU A 20 -5.03 5.54 -9.03
CA LEU A 20 -4.06 4.63 -9.66
C LEU A 20 -4.64 3.97 -10.91
N MET A 21 -5.91 3.59 -10.87
CA MET A 21 -6.62 3.01 -12.00
C MET A 21 -6.77 4.00 -13.14
N LYS A 22 -7.15 5.24 -12.82
CA LYS A 22 -7.29 6.32 -13.81
C LYS A 22 -5.98 6.66 -14.50
N ALA A 23 -4.86 6.43 -13.83
CA ALA A 23 -3.53 6.66 -14.40
C ALA A 23 -3.08 5.53 -15.35
N GLY A 24 -3.93 4.52 -15.57
CA GLY A 24 -3.66 3.45 -16.52
C GLY A 24 -3.12 2.16 -15.93
N ASN A 25 -3.12 2.04 -14.61
CA ASN A 25 -2.66 0.81 -13.94
C ASN A 25 -3.79 -0.20 -13.80
N GLU A 26 -3.44 -1.48 -13.79
CA GLU A 26 -4.37 -2.56 -13.46
C GLU A 26 -4.43 -2.72 -11.95
N LEU A 27 -5.61 -2.69 -11.37
CA LEU A 27 -5.79 -2.83 -9.92
C LEU A 27 -6.40 -4.17 -9.55
N VAL A 28 -5.75 -4.86 -8.60
CA VAL A 28 -6.27 -6.04 -7.93
C VAL A 28 -6.57 -5.61 -6.50
N VAL A 29 -7.83 -5.71 -6.08
CA VAL A 29 -8.30 -5.12 -4.84
C VAL A 29 -8.86 -6.16 -3.88
N HIS A 30 -8.70 -5.87 -2.59
CA HIS A 30 -9.27 -6.68 -1.51
C HIS A 30 -9.65 -5.77 -0.35
N ASN A 31 -10.78 -6.09 0.29
CA ASN A 31 -11.26 -5.36 1.46
C ASN A 31 -12.16 -6.29 2.26
N ARG A 32 -12.27 -6.05 3.55
CA ARG A 32 -13.19 -6.82 4.40
C ARG A 32 -14.63 -6.63 3.93
N SER A 33 -15.06 -5.39 3.73
CA SER A 33 -16.39 -5.07 3.20
C SER A 33 -16.42 -5.28 1.69
N GLN A 34 -17.34 -6.12 1.22
CA GLN A 34 -17.39 -6.48 -0.20
C GLN A 34 -18.11 -5.45 -1.07
N GLU A 35 -18.91 -4.57 -0.48
CA GLU A 35 -19.65 -3.56 -1.23
C GLU A 35 -18.74 -2.65 -2.03
N ILE A 36 -17.66 -2.13 -1.38
CA ILE A 36 -16.71 -1.27 -2.07
C ILE A 36 -15.85 -2.03 -3.09
N VAL A 37 -15.55 -3.31 -2.82
CA VAL A 37 -14.83 -4.17 -3.77
C VAL A 37 -15.65 -4.30 -5.06
N GLN A 38 -16.94 -4.59 -4.93
CA GLN A 38 -17.82 -4.72 -6.10
C GLN A 38 -17.96 -3.42 -6.87
N ALA A 39 -17.99 -2.28 -6.18
CA ALA A 39 -18.03 -0.98 -6.84
C ALA A 39 -16.78 -0.77 -7.69
N LEU A 40 -15.60 -1.07 -7.16
CA LEU A 40 -14.34 -0.93 -7.92
C LEU A 40 -14.23 -1.93 -9.07
N VAL A 41 -14.78 -3.14 -8.90
CA VAL A 41 -14.82 -4.13 -9.98
C VAL A 41 -15.65 -3.60 -11.15
N ARG A 42 -16.79 -2.95 -10.86
CA ARG A 42 -17.60 -2.32 -11.91
C ARG A 42 -16.85 -1.20 -12.63
N GLU A 43 -15.86 -0.60 -11.96
CA GLU A 43 -15.02 0.46 -12.54
C GLU A 43 -13.79 -0.07 -13.25
N GLY A 44 -13.55 -1.38 -13.23
CA GLY A 44 -12.46 -2.01 -13.96
C GLY A 44 -11.42 -2.76 -13.14
N ALA A 45 -11.54 -2.77 -11.80
CA ALA A 45 -10.62 -3.51 -10.94
C ALA A 45 -10.93 -5.01 -10.94
N THR A 46 -9.96 -5.81 -10.49
CA THR A 46 -10.12 -7.24 -10.27
C THR A 46 -10.23 -7.49 -8.77
N ALA A 47 -11.22 -8.26 -8.35
CA ALA A 47 -11.36 -8.66 -6.95
C ALA A 47 -10.44 -9.86 -6.64
N ALA A 48 -9.84 -9.85 -5.44
CA ALA A 48 -9.10 -10.99 -4.93
C ALA A 48 -9.73 -11.49 -3.63
N HIS A 49 -9.53 -12.75 -3.30
CA HIS A 49 -10.17 -13.40 -2.17
C HIS A 49 -9.47 -13.15 -0.84
N SER A 50 -8.19 -12.79 -0.85
CA SER A 50 -7.38 -12.61 0.34
C SER A 50 -6.18 -11.73 0.04
N PRO A 51 -5.47 -11.21 1.06
CA PRO A 51 -4.20 -10.53 0.85
C PRO A 51 -3.17 -11.40 0.12
N GLN A 52 -3.13 -12.70 0.44
CA GLN A 52 -2.28 -13.66 -0.25
C GLN A 52 -2.57 -13.69 -1.75
N ASP A 53 -3.85 -13.76 -2.11
CA ASP A 53 -4.30 -13.79 -3.49
C ASP A 53 -3.91 -12.51 -4.25
N VAL A 54 -4.00 -11.35 -3.59
CA VAL A 54 -3.53 -10.10 -4.17
C VAL A 54 -2.02 -10.18 -4.45
N ALA A 55 -1.25 -10.57 -3.44
CA ALA A 55 0.21 -10.62 -3.55
C ALA A 55 0.69 -11.54 -4.67
N GLU A 56 -0.01 -12.64 -4.92
CA GLU A 56 0.34 -13.59 -5.98
C GLU A 56 0.19 -12.99 -7.38
N GLN A 57 -0.61 -11.95 -7.54
CA GLN A 57 -0.96 -11.41 -8.85
C GLN A 57 -0.26 -10.10 -9.22
N VAL A 58 0.44 -9.45 -8.29
CA VAL A 58 0.91 -8.08 -8.50
C VAL A 58 2.40 -7.93 -8.25
N GLU A 59 2.96 -6.81 -8.72
CA GLU A 59 4.37 -6.46 -8.53
C GLU A 59 4.54 -5.43 -7.42
N VAL A 60 3.50 -4.65 -7.15
CA VAL A 60 3.47 -3.63 -6.09
C VAL A 60 2.16 -3.79 -5.35
N ILE A 61 2.21 -3.77 -4.02
CA ILE A 61 1.01 -3.91 -3.21
C ILE A 61 0.94 -2.79 -2.17
N PHE A 62 -0.19 -2.11 -2.14
CA PHE A 62 -0.47 -1.04 -1.17
C PHE A 62 -1.42 -1.56 -0.10
N THR A 63 -1.24 -1.06 1.12
CA THR A 63 -2.20 -1.28 2.21
C THR A 63 -2.59 0.05 2.83
N ASN A 64 -3.85 0.16 3.26
CA ASN A 64 -4.34 1.33 4.00
C ASN A 64 -5.39 0.84 5.00
N LEU A 65 -4.96 0.62 6.22
CA LEU A 65 -5.75 -0.08 7.25
C LEU A 65 -5.80 0.77 8.54
N PRO A 66 -6.73 0.48 9.46
CA PRO A 66 -6.97 1.35 10.61
C PRO A 66 -5.81 1.47 11.60
N ASP A 67 -5.10 0.36 11.90
CA ASP A 67 -4.08 0.41 12.95
C ASP A 67 -3.03 -0.70 12.78
N SER A 68 -1.99 -0.66 13.61
CA SER A 68 -0.86 -1.60 13.59
C SER A 68 -1.27 -3.08 13.58
N PRO A 69 -2.20 -3.54 14.46
CA PRO A 69 -2.61 -4.95 14.43
C PRO A 69 -3.23 -5.38 13.10
N ASP A 70 -3.98 -4.48 12.46
CA ASP A 70 -4.61 -4.77 11.17
C ASP A 70 -3.56 -4.95 10.09
N VAL A 71 -2.54 -4.09 10.06
CA VAL A 71 -1.46 -4.19 9.09
C VAL A 71 -0.65 -5.46 9.31
N GLU A 72 -0.31 -5.78 10.55
CA GLU A 72 0.42 -7.02 10.87
C GLU A 72 -0.34 -8.25 10.38
N LYS A 73 -1.64 -8.30 10.63
CA LYS A 73 -2.48 -9.43 10.24
C LYS A 73 -2.54 -9.57 8.71
N VAL A 74 -2.74 -8.48 8.02
CA VAL A 74 -2.83 -8.48 6.55
C VAL A 74 -1.47 -8.82 5.93
N ALA A 75 -0.40 -8.29 6.49
CA ALA A 75 0.94 -8.52 5.96
C ALA A 75 1.48 -9.91 6.30
N LEU A 76 1.39 -10.31 7.54
CA LEU A 76 2.13 -11.47 8.08
C LEU A 76 1.25 -12.61 8.59
N GLY A 77 -0.06 -12.42 8.67
CA GLY A 77 -0.97 -13.41 9.23
C GLY A 77 -1.33 -14.52 8.26
N GLU A 78 -2.28 -15.36 8.68
CA GLU A 78 -2.81 -16.43 7.85
C GLU A 78 -3.48 -15.83 6.60
N ASN A 79 -3.18 -16.37 5.43
CA ASN A 79 -3.62 -15.86 4.14
C ASN A 79 -3.17 -14.42 3.90
N GLY A 80 -2.12 -13.99 4.59
CA GLY A 80 -1.56 -12.66 4.46
C GLY A 80 -0.66 -12.50 3.24
N ILE A 81 -0.19 -11.29 3.05
CA ILE A 81 0.66 -10.95 1.91
C ILE A 81 1.90 -11.85 1.85
N ILE A 82 2.52 -12.12 3.00
CA ILE A 82 3.75 -12.91 3.07
C ILE A 82 3.60 -14.32 2.48
N GLU A 83 2.40 -14.90 2.56
CA GLU A 83 2.15 -16.24 2.03
C GLU A 83 2.00 -16.27 0.52
N GLY A 84 1.71 -15.15 -0.12
CA GLY A 84 1.61 -15.04 -1.58
C GLY A 84 2.73 -14.22 -2.20
N ALA A 85 3.63 -13.69 -1.39
CA ALA A 85 4.69 -12.80 -1.85
C ALA A 85 5.75 -13.56 -2.64
N HIS A 86 6.37 -12.85 -3.57
CA HIS A 86 7.44 -13.37 -4.41
C HIS A 86 8.61 -12.40 -4.41
N ASP A 87 9.78 -12.89 -4.80
CA ASP A 87 10.98 -12.07 -4.91
C ASP A 87 10.72 -10.90 -5.87
N GLY A 88 11.06 -9.70 -5.45
CA GLY A 88 10.84 -8.50 -6.25
C GLY A 88 9.54 -7.74 -5.97
N LEU A 89 8.61 -8.33 -5.21
CA LEU A 89 7.40 -7.61 -4.78
C LEU A 89 7.81 -6.41 -3.94
N ILE A 90 7.13 -5.27 -4.14
CA ILE A 90 7.30 -4.10 -3.30
C ILE A 90 6.02 -3.88 -2.49
N PHE A 91 6.19 -3.82 -1.17
CA PHE A 91 5.09 -3.56 -0.24
C PHE A 91 5.13 -2.09 0.19
N ILE A 92 4.00 -1.40 0.06
CA ILE A 92 3.87 0.01 0.45
C ILE A 92 2.69 0.13 1.41
N ASP A 93 2.95 0.55 2.63
CA ASP A 93 1.89 0.75 3.61
C ASP A 93 1.59 2.25 3.79
N ASN A 94 0.40 2.64 3.41
CA ASN A 94 -0.08 4.02 3.57
C ASN A 94 -0.78 4.26 4.91
N SER A 95 -0.90 3.23 5.75
CA SER A 95 -1.52 3.32 7.06
C SER A 95 -0.65 4.14 8.02
N THR A 96 -1.26 4.71 9.04
CA THR A 96 -0.55 5.33 10.15
C THR A 96 -0.42 4.30 11.26
N ILE A 97 0.78 3.79 11.46
CA ILE A 97 1.08 2.73 12.42
C ILE A 97 2.33 3.05 13.23
N LYS A 98 2.61 2.23 14.24
CA LYS A 98 3.82 2.38 15.07
C LYS A 98 5.07 2.13 14.22
N PRO A 99 6.12 2.95 14.38
CA PRO A 99 7.38 2.72 13.67
C PRO A 99 7.98 1.33 13.91
N GLU A 100 7.86 0.80 15.12
CA GLU A 100 8.35 -0.55 15.46
C GLU A 100 7.65 -1.62 14.63
N THR A 101 6.33 -1.47 14.42
CA THR A 101 5.55 -2.39 13.60
C THR A 101 6.02 -2.34 12.15
N ALA A 102 6.23 -1.14 11.61
CA ALA A 102 6.72 -0.97 10.25
C ALA A 102 8.09 -1.65 10.06
N ARG A 103 8.99 -1.46 11.01
CA ARG A 103 10.32 -2.10 10.98
C ARG A 103 10.24 -3.62 11.05
N SER A 104 9.41 -4.14 11.94
CA SER A 104 9.23 -5.59 12.09
C SER A 104 8.71 -6.24 10.80
N ILE A 105 7.73 -5.62 10.17
CA ILE A 105 7.18 -6.12 8.91
C ILE A 105 8.25 -6.09 7.81
N ALA A 106 8.99 -4.98 7.71
CA ALA A 106 10.05 -4.82 6.72
C ALA A 106 11.13 -5.89 6.86
N GLU A 107 11.53 -6.22 8.10
CA GLU A 107 12.53 -7.26 8.36
C GLU A 107 12.06 -8.63 7.87
N LYS A 108 10.82 -8.99 8.16
CA LYS A 108 10.27 -10.28 7.74
C LYS A 108 10.11 -10.38 6.23
N PHE A 109 9.68 -9.31 5.59
CA PHE A 109 9.58 -9.27 4.13
C PHE A 109 10.97 -9.34 3.47
N ALA A 110 11.97 -8.69 4.05
CA ALA A 110 13.32 -8.73 3.50
C ALA A 110 13.88 -10.15 3.44
N GLU A 111 13.51 -11.01 4.38
CA GLU A 111 13.94 -12.42 4.41
C GLU A 111 13.51 -13.20 3.16
N ILE A 112 12.45 -12.76 2.50
CA ILE A 112 11.91 -13.43 1.29
C ILE A 112 12.03 -12.56 0.03
N GLY A 113 12.91 -11.56 0.05
CA GLY A 113 13.18 -10.75 -1.13
C GLY A 113 12.14 -9.66 -1.42
N VAL A 114 11.28 -9.33 -0.46
CA VAL A 114 10.29 -8.26 -0.60
C VAL A 114 10.84 -6.99 0.03
N ARG A 115 10.85 -5.90 -0.73
CA ARG A 115 11.26 -4.60 -0.23
C ARG A 115 10.03 -3.85 0.27
N SER A 116 10.18 -3.11 1.36
CA SER A 116 9.06 -2.47 2.05
C SER A 116 9.25 -0.97 2.20
N LEU A 117 8.13 -0.24 2.09
CA LEU A 117 8.08 1.19 2.36
C LEU A 117 6.94 1.45 3.35
N ASP A 118 7.23 2.20 4.40
CA ASP A 118 6.20 2.84 5.20
C ASP A 118 6.00 4.23 4.62
N ALA A 119 4.78 4.48 4.15
CA ALA A 119 4.48 5.68 3.39
C ALA A 119 3.15 6.30 3.86
N PRO A 120 3.07 6.68 5.15
CA PRO A 120 1.86 7.31 5.66
C PRO A 120 1.56 8.61 4.94
N VAL A 121 0.28 8.93 4.87
CA VAL A 121 -0.24 10.06 4.09
C VAL A 121 -0.95 11.08 4.97
N SER A 122 -0.95 12.33 4.52
CA SER A 122 -1.68 13.44 5.16
C SER A 122 -2.46 14.20 4.10
N GLY A 123 -3.67 14.64 4.44
CA GLY A 123 -4.50 15.41 3.52
C GLY A 123 -5.98 15.01 3.53
N GLY A 124 -6.33 13.99 4.31
CA GLY A 124 -7.71 13.52 4.46
C GLY A 124 -8.28 12.94 3.17
N ASP A 125 -9.57 12.64 3.19
CA ASP A 125 -10.26 12.08 2.04
C ASP A 125 -10.31 13.06 0.85
N ILE A 126 -10.32 14.35 1.12
CA ILE A 126 -10.26 15.39 0.06
C ILE A 126 -8.94 15.27 -0.70
N GLY A 127 -7.83 15.18 0.01
CA GLY A 127 -6.51 15.01 -0.60
C GLY A 127 -6.39 13.67 -1.33
N ALA A 128 -6.97 12.62 -0.76
CA ALA A 128 -6.95 11.30 -1.38
C ALA A 128 -7.70 11.32 -2.73
N LYS A 129 -8.87 11.94 -2.77
CA LYS A 129 -9.66 12.06 -4.01
C LYS A 129 -8.96 12.92 -5.06
N ALA A 130 -8.33 13.99 -4.62
CA ALA A 130 -7.66 14.94 -5.52
C ALA A 130 -6.27 14.47 -5.98
N GLY A 131 -5.70 13.45 -5.34
CA GLY A 131 -4.34 13.02 -5.64
C GLY A 131 -3.30 14.01 -5.15
N THR A 132 -3.58 14.72 -4.06
CA THR A 132 -2.73 15.81 -3.56
C THR A 132 -2.18 15.55 -2.16
N LEU A 133 -2.13 14.30 -1.74
CA LEU A 133 -1.64 13.92 -0.41
C LEU A 133 -0.18 14.30 -0.22
N THR A 134 0.18 14.54 1.04
CA THR A 134 1.57 14.60 1.47
C THR A 134 1.95 13.20 1.94
N ILE A 135 3.05 12.68 1.42
CA ILE A 135 3.50 11.32 1.71
C ILE A 135 4.91 11.36 2.28
N MET A 136 5.09 10.79 3.46
CA MET A 136 6.37 10.69 4.13
C MET A 136 6.84 9.24 4.04
N VAL A 137 7.98 9.00 3.39
CA VAL A 137 8.40 7.65 3.02
C VAL A 137 9.65 7.21 3.79
N GLY A 138 9.56 6.05 4.40
CA GLY A 138 10.70 5.35 4.98
C GLY A 138 10.84 3.97 4.35
N GLY A 139 12.04 3.44 4.32
CA GLY A 139 12.30 2.09 3.85
C GLY A 139 13.39 2.02 2.80
N ASP A 140 13.30 1.03 1.93
CA ASP A 140 14.30 0.78 0.88
C ASP A 140 14.30 1.90 -0.16
N LYS A 141 15.43 2.59 -0.29
CA LYS A 141 15.53 3.74 -1.19
C LYS A 141 15.38 3.36 -2.66
N GLY A 142 15.92 2.22 -3.05
CA GLY A 142 15.78 1.72 -4.42
C GLY A 142 14.32 1.43 -4.77
N ALA A 143 13.58 0.83 -3.83
CA ALA A 143 12.15 0.61 -4.00
C ALA A 143 11.38 1.93 -4.10
N TYR A 144 11.74 2.91 -3.25
CA TYR A 144 11.16 4.24 -3.31
C TYR A 144 11.33 4.87 -4.70
N GLU A 145 12.54 4.85 -5.22
CA GLU A 145 12.81 5.41 -6.55
C GLU A 145 12.00 4.69 -7.64
N GLN A 146 11.87 3.38 -7.52
CA GLN A 146 11.11 2.56 -8.48
C GLN A 146 9.62 2.87 -8.48
N VAL A 147 9.01 3.11 -7.31
CA VAL A 147 7.57 3.35 -7.19
C VAL A 147 7.20 4.82 -7.11
N LEU A 148 8.16 5.73 -7.15
CA LEU A 148 7.88 7.16 -7.08
C LEU A 148 6.84 7.62 -8.09
N PRO A 149 6.83 7.16 -9.37
CA PRO A 149 5.78 7.53 -10.29
C PRO A 149 4.36 7.17 -9.82
N LEU A 150 4.22 6.06 -9.08
CA LEU A 150 2.93 5.68 -8.51
C LEU A 150 2.55 6.59 -7.35
N LEU A 151 3.52 6.92 -6.49
CA LEU A 151 3.28 7.84 -5.38
C LEU A 151 2.86 9.21 -5.88
N GLU A 152 3.42 9.65 -7.00
CA GLU A 152 3.07 10.93 -7.62
C GLU A 152 1.64 10.97 -8.17
N VAL A 153 1.03 9.84 -8.41
CA VAL A 153 -0.39 9.75 -8.81
C VAL A 153 -1.30 10.07 -7.62
N ILE A 154 -0.92 9.63 -6.42
CA ILE A 154 -1.76 9.76 -5.23
C ILE A 154 -1.38 10.94 -4.34
N GLY A 155 -0.20 11.52 -4.53
CA GLY A 155 0.29 12.61 -3.71
C GLY A 155 0.96 13.71 -4.51
N LYS A 156 1.03 14.90 -3.89
CA LYS A 156 1.66 16.08 -4.46
C LYS A 156 3.04 16.33 -3.85
N THR A 157 3.16 16.14 -2.54
CA THR A 157 4.42 16.35 -1.81
C THR A 157 4.88 15.02 -1.28
N ILE A 158 5.98 14.51 -1.82
CA ILE A 158 6.50 13.20 -1.47
C ILE A 158 7.94 13.37 -1.03
N THR A 159 8.26 12.92 0.20
CA THR A 159 9.58 13.07 0.78
C THR A 159 10.10 11.74 1.28
N TYR A 160 11.27 11.34 0.80
CA TYR A 160 11.98 10.19 1.37
C TYR A 160 12.69 10.65 2.63
N ILE A 161 12.39 10.04 3.76
CA ILE A 161 12.88 10.45 5.08
C ILE A 161 14.11 9.66 5.51
N GLY A 162 14.08 8.33 5.35
CA GLY A 162 15.15 7.45 5.79
C GLY A 162 14.75 5.99 5.78
N ASP A 163 15.39 5.17 6.61
CA ASP A 163 15.15 3.74 6.70
C ASP A 163 13.74 3.40 7.19
N SER A 164 13.40 2.11 7.19
CA SER A 164 12.09 1.61 7.62
C SER A 164 11.67 2.18 8.97
N GLY A 165 10.44 2.68 9.04
CA GLY A 165 9.89 3.36 10.21
C GLY A 165 10.03 4.87 10.16
N ALA A 166 10.93 5.42 9.34
CA ALA A 166 11.19 6.86 9.30
C ALA A 166 9.97 7.66 8.81
N GLY A 167 9.19 7.12 7.88
CA GLY A 167 7.96 7.77 7.42
C GLY A 167 6.94 7.91 8.54
N GLN A 168 6.77 6.85 9.34
CA GLN A 168 5.86 6.86 10.49
C GLN A 168 6.31 7.87 11.56
N ILE A 169 7.62 7.94 11.82
CA ILE A 169 8.18 8.90 12.76
C ILE A 169 7.92 10.34 12.28
N ALA A 170 8.14 10.60 10.99
CA ALA A 170 7.96 11.93 10.42
C ALA A 170 6.51 12.41 10.49
N LYS A 171 5.55 11.48 10.30
CA LYS A 171 4.13 11.82 10.38
C LYS A 171 3.67 12.07 11.82
N ALA A 172 4.25 11.39 12.77
CA ALA A 172 3.84 11.45 14.17
C ALA A 172 3.98 12.86 14.78
#